data_c761c5afd209a3d31634f8b4c6d92617
#
_entry.id   c761c5afd209a3d31634f8b4c6d92617
#
_cell.length_a   1.000
_cell.length_b   1.000
_cell.length_c   1.000
_cell.angle_alpha   90.00
_cell.angle_beta   90.00
_cell.angle_gamma   90.00
#
_symmetry.space_group_name_H-M   'P 1'
#
loop_
_entity.id
_entity.type
_entity.pdbx_description
1 polymer ?
#
loop_
_entity_poly.entity_id
_entity_poly.type
_entity_poly.pdbx_seq_one_letter_code
_entity_poly.pdbx_strand_id
1 'polypeptide(L)'
;VKQPVRGTYRNVLAPVDFSPSTLHSLHLAQRVAPEADTILMHAFDVPFESRLRFANVSDDVIGLYCFSARQRAQESLGELREQSGLAEERTRFSIVQGDASQHVIEQEQDFDCDLIVVGKHGRSPLEDLIVGSVTRKVLAESRCDVLVFVE
;
A
#
# COMPACT_ATOMS: atom_id res chain seq x y z
N VAL A 1 -11.37 -13.67 6.53
CA VAL A 1 -11.37 -14.67 5.47
C VAL A 1 -12.63 -14.49 4.62
N LYS A 2 -12.48 -14.17 3.35
CA LYS A 2 -13.60 -13.93 2.43
C LYS A 2 -13.73 -14.99 1.35
N GLN A 3 -12.70 -15.81 1.17
CA GLN A 3 -12.66 -16.85 0.17
C GLN A 3 -12.58 -18.25 0.82
N PRO A 4 -13.11 -19.30 0.16
CA PRO A 4 -12.85 -20.67 0.60
C PRO A 4 -11.36 -20.96 0.51
N VAL A 5 -10.83 -21.71 1.48
CA VAL A 5 -9.41 -22.09 1.52
C VAL A 5 -9.05 -22.86 0.24
N ARG A 6 -8.17 -22.27 -0.58
CA ARG A 6 -7.73 -22.82 -1.87
C ARG A 6 -6.26 -23.24 -1.87
N GLY A 7 -5.63 -23.32 -0.70
CA GLY A 7 -4.20 -23.60 -0.54
C GLY A 7 -3.43 -22.41 0.02
N THR A 8 -2.16 -22.27 -0.35
CA THR A 8 -1.30 -21.14 0.07
C THR A 8 -1.60 -19.89 -0.74
N TYR A 9 -1.50 -18.72 -0.12
CA TYR A 9 -1.57 -17.44 -0.80
C TYR A 9 -0.41 -17.29 -1.80
N ARG A 10 -0.71 -16.71 -2.97
CA ARG A 10 0.23 -16.55 -4.08
C ARG A 10 0.59 -15.10 -4.36
N ASN A 11 -0.38 -14.19 -4.24
CA ASN A 11 -0.21 -12.77 -4.54
C ASN A 11 -0.69 -11.93 -3.34
N VAL A 12 0.25 -11.27 -2.69
CA VAL A 12 0.00 -10.40 -1.53
C VAL A 12 0.08 -8.95 -1.96
N LEU A 13 -0.96 -8.16 -1.69
CA LEU A 13 -0.93 -6.71 -1.83
C LEU A 13 -0.74 -6.07 -0.45
N ALA A 14 0.32 -5.29 -0.31
CA ALA A 14 0.64 -4.55 0.89
C ALA A 14 0.68 -3.04 0.62
N PRO A 15 -0.41 -2.31 0.90
CA PRO A 15 -0.38 -0.86 0.92
C PRO A 15 0.52 -0.36 2.03
N VAL A 16 1.46 0.53 1.71
CA VAL A 16 2.47 1.04 2.62
C VAL A 16 2.42 2.56 2.73
N ASP A 17 2.53 3.06 3.95
CA ASP A 17 2.58 4.48 4.27
C ASP A 17 3.88 4.89 4.96
N PHE A 18 4.84 3.97 5.01
CA PHE A 18 6.14 4.12 5.69
C PHE A 18 6.03 4.40 7.19
N SER A 19 4.92 4.04 7.83
CA SER A 19 4.80 4.04 9.29
C SER A 19 5.55 2.87 9.92
N PRO A 20 5.90 2.93 11.22
CA PRO A 20 6.56 1.82 11.91
C PRO A 20 5.77 0.51 11.84
N SER A 21 4.44 0.56 11.83
CA SER A 21 3.57 -0.61 11.74
C SER A 21 3.65 -1.34 10.39
N THR A 22 4.09 -0.64 9.33
CA THR A 22 4.27 -1.24 8.00
C THR A 22 5.25 -2.41 8.05
N LEU A 23 6.40 -2.25 8.69
CA LEU A 23 7.41 -3.31 8.75
C LEU A 23 6.87 -4.56 9.50
N HIS A 24 6.15 -4.34 10.60
CA HIS A 24 5.55 -5.44 11.36
C HIS A 24 4.47 -6.17 10.55
N SER A 25 3.64 -5.43 9.80
CA SER A 25 2.63 -6.04 8.94
C SER A 25 3.24 -6.87 7.82
N LEU A 26 4.37 -6.44 7.24
CA LEU A 26 5.11 -7.21 6.22
C LEU A 26 5.72 -8.49 6.79
N HIS A 27 6.31 -8.44 7.99
CA HIS A 27 6.81 -9.65 8.65
C HIS A 27 5.68 -10.65 8.95
N LEU A 28 4.50 -10.15 9.33
CA LEU A 28 3.34 -11.01 9.53
C LEU A 28 2.87 -11.62 8.21
N ALA A 29 2.85 -10.84 7.13
CA ALA A 29 2.51 -11.31 5.80
C ALA A 29 3.42 -12.46 5.35
N GLN A 30 4.73 -12.33 5.54
CA GLN A 30 5.70 -13.38 5.20
C GLN A 30 5.50 -14.68 5.99
N ARG A 31 5.06 -14.57 7.25
CA ARG A 31 4.74 -15.75 8.05
C ARG A 31 3.49 -16.48 7.60
N VAL A 32 2.51 -15.74 7.08
CA VAL A 32 1.23 -16.27 6.60
C VAL A 32 1.34 -16.75 5.14
N ALA A 33 2.15 -16.07 4.35
CA ALA A 33 2.31 -16.32 2.91
C ALA A 33 3.80 -16.32 2.49
N PRO A 34 4.61 -17.29 2.97
CA PRO A 34 6.08 -17.26 2.80
C PRO A 34 6.54 -17.41 1.34
N GLU A 35 5.73 -18.00 0.49
CA GLU A 35 6.04 -18.26 -0.92
C GLU A 35 5.35 -17.30 -1.89
N ALA A 36 4.61 -16.31 -1.36
CA ALA A 36 3.84 -15.39 -2.20
C ALA A 36 4.71 -14.33 -2.85
N ASP A 37 4.31 -13.91 -4.04
CA ASP A 37 4.76 -12.66 -4.64
C ASP A 37 4.10 -11.49 -3.91
N THR A 38 4.87 -10.46 -3.58
CA THR A 38 4.40 -9.32 -2.79
C THR A 38 4.43 -8.04 -3.63
N ILE A 39 3.30 -7.35 -3.68
CA ILE A 39 3.20 -6.02 -4.27
C ILE A 39 3.21 -4.99 -3.14
N LEU A 40 4.29 -4.21 -3.03
CA LEU A 40 4.35 -3.05 -2.14
C LEU A 40 3.75 -1.86 -2.88
N MET A 41 2.59 -1.40 -2.44
CA MET A 41 1.89 -0.29 -3.06
C MET A 41 2.02 0.97 -2.21
N HIS A 42 2.52 2.05 -2.80
CA HIS A 42 2.51 3.37 -2.17
C HIS A 42 1.72 4.36 -3.02
N ALA A 43 0.76 5.03 -2.39
CA ALA A 43 0.04 6.13 -2.99
C ALA A 43 0.57 7.46 -2.47
N PHE A 44 0.90 8.37 -3.38
CA PHE A 44 1.26 9.74 -3.04
C PHE A 44 0.24 10.72 -3.61
N ASP A 45 0.10 11.85 -2.94
CA ASP A 45 -0.78 12.92 -3.40
C ASP A 45 0.04 14.18 -3.72
N VAL A 46 -0.48 14.99 -4.63
CA VAL A 46 0.04 16.34 -4.89
C VAL A 46 -0.76 17.32 -4.03
N PRO A 47 -0.19 17.83 -2.94
CA PRO A 47 -0.91 18.74 -2.06
C PRO A 47 -1.44 19.94 -2.85
N PHE A 48 -2.74 20.19 -2.70
CA PHE A 48 -3.40 21.34 -3.35
C PHE A 48 -3.34 21.36 -4.89
N GLU A 49 -3.19 20.22 -5.56
CA GLU A 49 -3.08 20.15 -7.02
C GLU A 49 -4.15 21.00 -7.72
N SER A 50 -5.42 20.90 -7.31
CA SER A 50 -6.50 21.68 -7.86
C SER A 50 -6.28 23.19 -7.68
N ARG A 51 -5.73 23.63 -6.55
CA ARG A 51 -5.41 25.03 -6.29
C ARG A 51 -4.19 25.49 -7.09
N LEU A 52 -3.20 24.62 -7.25
CA LEU A 52 -2.02 24.91 -8.07
C LEU A 52 -2.41 25.10 -9.53
N ARG A 53 -3.28 24.23 -10.07
CA ARG A 53 -3.82 24.35 -11.41
C ARG A 53 -4.68 25.62 -11.56
N PHE A 54 -5.49 25.94 -10.57
CA PHE A 54 -6.30 27.17 -10.57
C PHE A 54 -5.44 28.45 -10.49
N ALA A 55 -4.29 28.38 -9.83
CA ALA A 55 -3.31 29.46 -9.74
C ALA A 55 -2.39 29.56 -10.97
N ASN A 56 -2.70 28.85 -12.06
CA ASN A 56 -1.90 28.78 -13.29
C ASN A 56 -0.45 28.31 -13.07
N VAL A 57 -0.20 27.49 -12.06
CA VAL A 57 1.08 26.78 -11.93
C VAL A 57 1.21 25.84 -13.13
N SER A 58 2.33 25.92 -13.84
CA SER A 58 2.53 25.15 -15.06
C SER A 58 2.51 23.64 -14.78
N ASP A 59 1.99 22.87 -15.74
CA ASP A 59 1.99 21.40 -15.67
C ASP A 59 3.42 20.82 -15.52
N ASP A 60 4.43 21.51 -16.01
CA ASP A 60 5.85 21.14 -15.85
C ASP A 60 6.27 21.14 -14.39
N VAL A 61 5.85 22.13 -13.59
CA VAL A 61 6.17 22.21 -12.15
C VAL A 61 5.47 21.10 -11.38
N ILE A 62 4.19 20.84 -11.71
CA ILE A 62 3.44 19.73 -11.11
C ILE A 62 4.08 18.39 -11.49
N GLY A 63 4.49 18.24 -12.77
CA GLY A 63 5.21 17.07 -13.27
C GLY A 63 6.52 16.81 -12.54
N LEU A 64 7.32 17.85 -12.28
CA LEU A 64 8.56 17.74 -11.51
C LEU A 64 8.30 17.31 -10.06
N TYR A 65 7.23 17.81 -9.45
CA TYR A 65 6.82 17.37 -8.11
C TYR A 65 6.46 15.89 -8.10
N CYS A 66 5.61 15.45 -9.04
CA CYS A 66 5.22 14.04 -9.18
C CYS A 66 6.43 13.13 -9.41
N PHE A 67 7.36 13.56 -10.28
CA PHE A 67 8.59 12.83 -10.53
C PHE A 67 9.43 12.67 -9.24
N SER A 68 9.65 13.78 -8.52
CA SER A 68 10.40 13.76 -7.25
C SER A 68 9.72 12.91 -6.17
N ALA A 69 8.38 12.97 -6.09
CA ALA A 69 7.62 12.16 -5.14
C ALA A 69 7.76 10.67 -5.46
N ARG A 70 7.68 10.31 -6.74
CA ARG A 70 7.83 8.94 -7.23
C ARG A 70 9.23 8.40 -6.97
N GLN A 71 10.27 9.20 -7.18
CA GLN A 71 11.66 8.82 -6.89
C GLN A 71 11.88 8.53 -5.41
N ARG A 72 11.42 9.43 -4.53
CA ARG A 72 11.50 9.21 -3.07
C ARG A 72 10.74 7.97 -2.63
N ALA A 73 9.55 7.74 -3.19
CA ALA A 73 8.78 6.54 -2.90
C ALA A 73 9.51 5.27 -3.34
N GLN A 74 10.16 5.30 -4.52
CA GLN A 74 10.95 4.18 -5.03
C GLN A 74 12.10 3.83 -4.09
N GLU A 75 12.84 4.85 -3.62
CA GLU A 75 13.95 4.68 -2.67
C GLU A 75 13.45 4.10 -1.33
N SER A 76 12.39 4.70 -0.77
CA SER A 76 11.80 4.23 0.50
C SER A 76 11.22 2.82 0.41
N LEU A 77 10.63 2.43 -0.72
CA LEU A 77 10.17 1.06 -0.95
C LEU A 77 11.34 0.09 -1.05
N GLY A 78 12.47 0.50 -1.67
CA GLY A 78 13.70 -0.28 -1.71
C GLY A 78 14.25 -0.55 -0.31
N GLU A 79 14.36 0.49 0.51
CA GLU A 79 14.80 0.38 1.91
C GLU A 79 13.85 -0.52 2.73
N LEU A 80 12.55 -0.36 2.55
CA LEU A 80 11.54 -1.16 3.24
C LEU A 80 11.63 -2.65 2.85
N ARG A 81 11.84 -2.94 1.57
CA ARG A 81 12.05 -4.31 1.08
C ARG A 81 13.26 -4.93 1.76
N GLU A 82 14.40 -4.22 1.81
CA GLU A 82 15.61 -4.70 2.46
C GLU A 82 15.41 -4.93 3.95
N GLN A 83 14.81 -3.99 4.66
CA GLN A 83 14.53 -4.08 6.10
C GLN A 83 13.57 -5.22 6.44
N SER A 84 12.60 -5.48 5.57
CA SER A 84 11.64 -6.58 5.76
C SER A 84 12.18 -7.95 5.36
N GLY A 85 13.31 -8.02 4.64
CA GLY A 85 13.86 -9.28 4.13
C GLY A 85 13.05 -9.90 2.99
N LEU A 86 12.22 -9.11 2.31
CA LEU A 86 11.48 -9.57 1.14
C LEU A 86 12.44 -9.81 -0.04
N ALA A 87 12.31 -10.97 -0.70
CA ALA A 87 13.11 -11.33 -1.84
C ALA A 87 12.83 -10.40 -3.03
N GLU A 88 13.90 -9.93 -3.70
CA GLU A 88 13.79 -8.98 -4.79
C GLU A 88 12.99 -9.55 -5.97
N GLU A 89 13.26 -10.79 -6.33
CA GLU A 89 12.60 -11.50 -7.43
C GLU A 89 11.10 -11.74 -7.22
N ARG A 90 10.63 -11.65 -5.98
CA ARG A 90 9.22 -11.82 -5.59
C ARG A 90 8.56 -10.54 -5.11
N THR A 91 9.23 -9.39 -5.24
CA THR A 91 8.71 -8.12 -4.77
C THR A 91 8.57 -7.15 -5.93
N ARG A 92 7.37 -6.61 -6.09
CA ARG A 92 7.06 -5.56 -7.05
C ARG A 92 6.69 -4.28 -6.33
N PHE A 93 7.05 -3.14 -6.91
CA PHE A 93 6.64 -1.83 -6.42
C PHE A 93 5.54 -1.26 -7.31
N SER A 94 4.50 -0.78 -6.69
CA SER A 94 3.43 -0.02 -7.33
C SER A 94 3.35 1.36 -6.69
N ILE A 95 3.68 2.39 -7.45
CA ILE A 95 3.68 3.77 -6.98
C ILE A 95 2.63 4.52 -7.79
N VAL A 96 1.57 4.94 -7.12
CA VAL A 96 0.40 5.57 -7.73
C VAL A 96 0.16 6.96 -7.17
N GLN A 97 -0.48 7.82 -7.95
CA GLN A 97 -0.91 9.13 -7.50
C GLN A 97 -2.41 9.09 -7.17
N GLY A 98 -2.79 9.66 -6.03
CA GLY A 98 -4.18 9.82 -5.63
C GLY A 98 -4.58 8.99 -4.42
N ASP A 99 -5.86 8.67 -4.32
CA ASP A 99 -6.46 8.01 -3.15
C ASP A 99 -6.00 6.56 -3.01
N ALA A 100 -5.23 6.30 -1.94
CA ALA A 100 -4.72 4.97 -1.66
C ALA A 100 -5.83 3.92 -1.54
N SER A 101 -6.97 4.29 -0.97
CA SER A 101 -8.04 3.33 -0.70
C SER A 101 -8.73 2.84 -1.98
N GLN A 102 -8.79 3.69 -3.00
CA GLN A 102 -9.32 3.32 -4.32
C GLN A 102 -8.33 2.42 -5.06
N HIS A 103 -7.06 2.84 -5.11
CA HIS A 103 -6.02 2.09 -5.83
C HIS A 103 -5.79 0.69 -5.24
N VAL A 104 -5.95 0.50 -3.93
CA VAL A 104 -5.85 -0.85 -3.34
C VAL A 104 -6.89 -1.79 -3.93
N ILE A 105 -8.13 -1.34 -4.07
CA ILE A 105 -9.22 -2.17 -4.62
C ILE A 105 -9.01 -2.45 -6.12
N GLU A 106 -8.53 -1.45 -6.87
CA GLU A 106 -8.19 -1.62 -8.29
C GLU A 106 -7.06 -2.63 -8.46
N GLN A 107 -5.98 -2.49 -7.70
CA GLN A 107 -4.80 -3.37 -7.81
C GLN A 107 -5.02 -4.77 -7.27
N GLU A 108 -5.93 -4.96 -6.31
CA GLU A 108 -6.37 -6.30 -5.91
C GLU A 108 -6.83 -7.11 -7.13
N GLN A 109 -7.57 -6.46 -8.03
CA GLN A 109 -8.10 -7.10 -9.24
C GLN A 109 -7.05 -7.21 -10.35
N ASP A 110 -6.27 -6.14 -10.57
CA ASP A 110 -5.26 -6.06 -11.64
C ASP A 110 -4.14 -7.10 -11.45
N PHE A 111 -3.78 -7.41 -10.21
CA PHE A 111 -2.73 -8.37 -9.87
C PHE A 111 -3.26 -9.73 -9.38
N ASP A 112 -4.56 -9.98 -9.48
CA ASP A 112 -5.19 -11.22 -8.96
C ASP A 112 -4.75 -11.52 -7.52
N CYS A 113 -4.78 -10.50 -6.65
CA CYS A 113 -4.34 -10.66 -5.27
C CYS A 113 -5.32 -11.55 -4.48
N ASP A 114 -4.79 -12.47 -3.71
CA ASP A 114 -5.55 -13.37 -2.86
C ASP A 114 -5.41 -13.03 -1.36
N LEU A 115 -4.50 -12.12 -1.02
CA LEU A 115 -4.34 -11.56 0.32
C LEU A 115 -3.99 -10.07 0.25
N ILE A 116 -4.70 -9.25 1.03
CA ILE A 116 -4.30 -7.86 1.32
C ILE A 116 -3.84 -7.77 2.76
N VAL A 117 -2.69 -7.12 3.00
CA VAL A 117 -2.15 -6.91 4.35
C VAL A 117 -2.13 -5.43 4.67
N VAL A 118 -2.85 -5.04 5.71
CA VAL A 118 -2.96 -3.64 6.14
C VAL A 118 -2.68 -3.49 7.62
N GLY A 119 -2.10 -2.35 8.01
CA GLY A 119 -2.01 -1.94 9.42
C GLY A 119 -3.33 -1.35 9.89
N LYS A 120 -3.62 -1.44 11.19
CA LYS A 120 -4.79 -0.80 11.80
C LYS A 120 -4.70 0.73 11.72
N HIS A 121 -3.49 1.28 11.86
CA HIS A 121 -3.23 2.72 11.87
C HIS A 121 -2.23 3.10 10.80
N GLY A 122 -2.54 4.17 10.06
CA GLY A 122 -1.58 4.89 9.25
C GLY A 122 -0.82 5.94 10.09
N ARG A 123 -0.26 6.96 9.41
CA ARG A 123 0.54 8.04 10.03
C ARG A 123 -0.17 8.90 11.09
N SER A 124 -1.46 8.73 11.32
CA SER A 124 -2.21 9.56 12.27
C SER A 124 -2.25 8.90 13.65
N PRO A 125 -1.65 9.50 14.70
CA PRO A 125 -1.59 8.95 16.04
C PRO A 125 -2.87 9.16 16.87
N LEU A 126 -3.94 9.63 16.26
CA LEU A 126 -5.17 9.94 16.97
C LEU A 126 -6.10 8.73 17.01
N GLU A 127 -6.25 8.20 18.21
CA GLU A 127 -7.31 7.32 18.71
C GLU A 127 -7.15 5.81 18.43
N ASP A 128 -6.92 5.07 19.50
CA ASP A 128 -6.84 3.61 19.61
C ASP A 128 -8.07 2.83 19.07
N LEU A 129 -9.11 3.52 18.65
CA LEU A 129 -10.38 2.95 18.21
C LEU A 129 -10.71 3.16 16.73
N ILE A 130 -9.91 3.92 15.97
CA ILE A 130 -10.26 4.25 14.58
C ILE A 130 -9.41 3.44 13.60
N VAL A 131 -10.08 2.54 12.91
CA VAL A 131 -9.55 1.87 11.71
C VAL A 131 -9.34 2.92 10.62
N GLY A 132 -8.13 3.00 10.05
CA GLY A 132 -7.80 3.96 8.98
C GLY A 132 -8.73 3.85 7.77
N SER A 133 -8.82 4.92 6.98
CA SER A 133 -9.71 4.97 5.81
C SER A 133 -9.42 3.86 4.80
N VAL A 134 -8.14 3.57 4.53
CA VAL A 134 -7.71 2.48 3.65
C VAL A 134 -8.18 1.13 4.20
N THR A 135 -7.86 0.83 5.45
CA THR A 135 -8.24 -0.45 6.08
C THR A 135 -9.75 -0.64 6.09
N ARG A 136 -10.52 0.40 6.41
CA ARG A 136 -11.99 0.34 6.40
C ARG A 136 -12.55 0.05 5.01
N LYS A 137 -12.04 0.72 3.96
CA LYS A 137 -12.47 0.48 2.59
C LYS A 137 -12.10 -0.92 2.13
N VAL A 138 -10.88 -1.36 2.40
CA VAL A 138 -10.43 -2.72 2.08
C VAL A 138 -11.30 -3.77 2.75
N LEU A 139 -11.61 -3.62 4.03
CA LEU A 139 -12.49 -4.55 4.74
C LEU A 139 -13.90 -4.59 4.15
N ALA A 140 -14.41 -3.47 3.66
CA ALA A 140 -15.76 -3.37 3.09
C ALA A 140 -15.85 -3.89 1.65
N GLU A 141 -14.87 -3.58 0.80
CA GLU A 141 -14.99 -3.71 -0.65
C GLU A 141 -14.09 -4.79 -1.27
N SER A 142 -12.99 -5.21 -0.61
CA SER A 142 -12.11 -6.24 -1.18
C SER A 142 -12.82 -7.59 -1.32
N ARG A 143 -12.41 -8.37 -2.31
CA ARG A 143 -12.94 -9.72 -2.59
C ARG A 143 -12.02 -10.80 -2.04
N CYS A 144 -10.74 -10.51 -1.87
CA CYS A 144 -9.76 -11.43 -1.32
C CYS A 144 -9.73 -11.39 0.23
N ASP A 145 -8.92 -12.23 0.82
CA ASP A 145 -8.71 -12.24 2.26
C ASP A 145 -7.94 -11.00 2.71
N VAL A 146 -8.23 -10.54 3.92
CA VAL A 146 -7.61 -9.34 4.50
C VAL A 146 -6.97 -9.69 5.83
N LEU A 147 -5.68 -9.43 5.95
CA LEU A 147 -4.91 -9.54 7.17
C LEU A 147 -4.71 -8.14 7.75
N VAL A 148 -5.27 -7.89 8.92
CA VAL A 148 -5.14 -6.61 9.62
C VAL A 148 -4.14 -6.77 10.75
N PHE A 149 -3.02 -6.05 10.68
CA PHE A 149 -2.07 -5.96 11.78
C PHE A 149 -2.54 -4.92 12.79
N VAL A 150 -2.57 -5.31 14.06
CA VAL A 150 -2.92 -4.46 15.20
C VAL A 150 -1.77 -4.53 16.19
N GLU A 151 -1.18 -3.39 16.54
CA GLU A 151 -0.22 -3.27 17.63
C GLU A 151 -0.90 -3.49 18.98
#